data_969799b0700a85b515c776914fe1bfa9
#
_entry.id   969799b0700a85b515c776914fe1bfa9
#
_cell.length_a   1.000
_cell.length_b   1.000
_cell.length_c   1.000
_cell.angle_alpha   90.00
_cell.angle_beta   90.00
_cell.angle_gamma   90.00
#
_symmetry.space_group_name_H-M   'P 1'
#
loop_
_entity.id
_entity.type
_entity.pdbx_description
1 polymer ?
#
loop_
_entity_poly.entity_id
_entity_poly.type
_entity_poly.pdbx_seq_one_letter_code
_entity_poly.pdbx_strand_id
1 'polypeptide(L)'
;MKRFSKFLAVVALLGLFSGCAEKYTELYNLTPDEWYAQVIADIKDGDLEAADKHYVSMASEHVASPLLEQILLILAQAHANDEEYLMANHYLDEYIKRYGDNGPKTEFAQYLKIKANFDSFTQPNRNQKLMEDSVTEIEKFLYMYPNTEYRPLIETMLIKFKLALYFLDMQIADLYNRTGRDVSAKIYEQKLEESPFRNSDLIKPDVAWYRKLFE
;
A
#
# COMPACT_ATOMS: atom_id res chain seq x y z
N MET A 1 41.26 -19.94 37.33
CA MET A 1 39.82 -20.00 37.12
C MET A 1 39.24 -18.81 36.28
N LYS A 2 39.61 -17.54 36.49
CA LYS A 2 39.07 -16.39 35.73
C LYS A 2 39.42 -16.36 34.21
N ARG A 3 40.50 -17.01 33.74
CA ARG A 3 40.87 -17.06 32.32
C ARG A 3 40.06 -18.12 31.55
N PHE A 4 39.69 -19.21 32.19
CA PHE A 4 38.88 -20.29 31.58
C PHE A 4 37.44 -19.84 31.34
N SER A 5 36.86 -19.04 32.26
CA SER A 5 35.50 -18.48 32.13
C SER A 5 35.39 -17.51 30.97
N LYS A 6 36.45 -16.69 30.69
CA LYS A 6 36.45 -15.78 29.56
C LYS A 6 36.57 -16.49 28.21
N PHE A 7 37.30 -17.62 28.17
CA PHE A 7 37.39 -18.44 26.96
C PHE A 7 36.08 -19.13 26.61
N LEU A 8 35.37 -19.62 27.64
CA LEU A 8 34.06 -20.24 27.46
C LEU A 8 32.98 -19.24 26.97
N ALA A 9 33.04 -17.97 27.45
CA ALA A 9 32.15 -16.92 27.01
C ALA A 9 32.37 -16.50 25.54
N VAL A 10 33.63 -16.46 25.09
CA VAL A 10 33.96 -16.14 23.70
C VAL A 10 33.53 -17.26 22.74
N VAL A 11 33.68 -18.53 23.14
CA VAL A 11 33.24 -19.69 22.33
C VAL A 11 31.72 -19.75 22.25
N ALA A 12 31.00 -19.41 23.33
CA ALA A 12 29.56 -19.32 23.32
C ALA A 12 29.04 -18.16 22.44
N LEU A 13 29.77 -17.03 22.39
CA LEU A 13 29.40 -15.89 21.54
C LEU A 13 29.63 -16.20 20.04
N LEU A 14 30.64 -16.95 19.69
CA LEU A 14 30.94 -17.37 18.31
C LEU A 14 29.93 -18.42 17.79
N GLY A 15 29.33 -19.22 18.68
CA GLY A 15 28.29 -20.19 18.31
C GLY A 15 26.93 -19.56 17.93
N LEU A 16 26.70 -18.31 18.30
CA LEU A 16 25.43 -17.59 17.97
C LEU A 16 25.43 -16.98 16.55
N PHE A 17 26.58 -16.98 15.86
CA PHE A 17 26.71 -16.49 14.47
C PHE A 17 26.67 -17.59 13.41
N SER A 18 26.46 -18.85 13.78
CA SER A 18 26.13 -19.89 12.79
C SER A 18 24.68 -19.72 12.32
N GLY A 19 24.39 -18.60 11.68
CA GLY A 19 23.20 -18.46 10.86
C GLY A 19 23.27 -19.53 9.77
N CYS A 20 22.30 -20.42 9.70
CA CYS A 20 22.11 -21.30 8.56
C CYS A 20 22.01 -20.40 7.32
N ALA A 21 23.06 -20.29 6.55
CA ALA A 21 22.94 -19.86 5.17
C ALA A 21 22.22 -21.02 4.47
N GLU A 22 20.90 -20.92 4.36
CA GLU A 22 20.13 -21.76 3.46
C GLU A 22 20.77 -21.60 2.08
N LYS A 23 21.30 -22.71 1.54
CA LYS A 23 21.75 -22.74 0.15
C LYS A 23 20.51 -22.58 -0.70
N TYR A 24 20.24 -21.36 -1.13
CA TYR A 24 19.30 -21.13 -2.23
C TYR A 24 19.83 -21.92 -3.44
N THR A 25 19.21 -23.04 -3.72
CA THR A 25 19.40 -23.71 -5.00
C THR A 25 18.59 -22.88 -6.00
N GLU A 26 19.28 -22.09 -6.83
CA GLU A 26 18.61 -21.35 -7.90
C GLU A 26 17.85 -22.37 -8.75
N LEU A 27 16.51 -22.22 -8.78
CA LEU A 27 15.64 -23.02 -9.62
C LEU A 27 15.70 -22.44 -11.03
N TYR A 28 15.74 -23.31 -12.03
CA TYR A 28 15.73 -22.92 -13.45
C TYR A 28 15.12 -24.02 -14.33
N ASN A 29 14.62 -23.63 -15.48
CA ASN A 29 13.99 -24.53 -16.47
C ASN A 29 12.82 -25.36 -15.90
N LEU A 30 12.07 -24.82 -14.96
CA LEU A 30 10.85 -25.43 -14.50
C LEU A 30 9.73 -25.25 -15.54
N THR A 31 8.76 -26.14 -15.55
CA THR A 31 7.53 -25.93 -16.32
C THR A 31 6.70 -24.77 -15.77
N PRO A 32 5.80 -24.15 -16.55
CA PRO A 32 4.93 -23.07 -16.05
C PRO A 32 4.15 -23.45 -14.79
N ASP A 33 3.66 -24.69 -14.71
CA ASP A 33 2.91 -25.18 -13.53
C ASP A 33 3.81 -25.36 -12.31
N GLU A 34 5.05 -25.80 -12.49
CA GLU A 34 6.02 -25.91 -11.40
C GLU A 34 6.43 -24.54 -10.88
N TRP A 35 6.70 -23.57 -11.76
CA TRP A 35 6.95 -22.18 -11.38
C TRP A 35 5.78 -21.57 -10.61
N TYR A 36 4.55 -21.78 -11.12
CA TYR A 36 3.34 -21.31 -10.46
C TYR A 36 3.24 -21.90 -9.05
N ALA A 37 3.43 -23.22 -8.92
CA ALA A 37 3.37 -23.91 -7.63
C ALA A 37 4.44 -23.37 -6.65
N GLN A 38 5.65 -23.05 -7.16
CA GLN A 38 6.72 -22.49 -6.35
C GLN A 38 6.36 -21.10 -5.84
N VAL A 39 5.89 -20.18 -6.70
CA VAL A 39 5.44 -18.83 -6.27
C VAL A 39 4.35 -18.93 -5.21
N ILE A 40 3.39 -19.85 -5.39
CA ILE A 40 2.33 -20.05 -4.39
C ILE A 40 2.87 -20.60 -3.06
N ALA A 41 3.89 -21.47 -3.11
CA ALA A 41 4.55 -21.99 -1.91
C ALA A 41 5.25 -20.87 -1.15
N ASP A 42 6.04 -20.05 -1.84
CA ASP A 42 6.76 -18.92 -1.23
C ASP A 42 5.79 -17.92 -0.56
N ILE A 43 4.68 -17.58 -1.23
CA ILE A 43 3.64 -16.72 -0.66
C ILE A 43 3.06 -17.34 0.63
N LYS A 44 2.79 -18.66 0.63
CA LYS A 44 2.26 -19.35 1.82
C LYS A 44 3.26 -19.38 2.99
N ASP A 45 4.55 -19.44 2.65
CA ASP A 45 5.64 -19.42 3.64
C ASP A 45 5.95 -18.00 4.12
N GLY A 46 5.31 -16.97 3.51
CA GLY A 46 5.51 -15.55 3.83
C GLY A 46 6.79 -14.97 3.26
N ASP A 47 7.44 -15.66 2.32
CA ASP A 47 8.65 -15.19 1.63
C ASP A 47 8.29 -14.52 0.31
N LEU A 48 7.78 -13.27 0.39
CA LEU A 48 7.38 -12.50 -0.79
C LEU A 48 8.58 -12.17 -1.68
N GLU A 49 9.78 -12.00 -1.12
CA GLU A 49 10.99 -11.76 -1.91
C GLU A 49 11.34 -12.97 -2.80
N ALA A 50 11.20 -14.19 -2.28
CA ALA A 50 11.37 -15.40 -3.07
C ALA A 50 10.28 -15.54 -4.12
N ALA A 51 9.01 -15.25 -3.77
CA ALA A 51 7.89 -15.27 -4.69
C ALA A 51 8.11 -14.34 -5.89
N ASP A 52 8.59 -13.11 -5.64
CA ASP A 52 8.93 -12.12 -6.67
C ASP A 52 10.03 -12.63 -7.61
N LYS A 53 11.10 -13.20 -7.05
CA LYS A 53 12.21 -13.77 -7.83
C LYS A 53 11.73 -14.91 -8.73
N HIS A 54 10.92 -15.82 -8.19
CA HIS A 54 10.40 -16.95 -8.95
C HIS A 54 9.39 -16.51 -10.01
N TYR A 55 8.57 -15.49 -9.74
CA TYR A 55 7.74 -14.86 -10.75
C TYR A 55 8.57 -14.26 -11.90
N VAL A 56 9.64 -13.53 -11.61
CA VAL A 56 10.53 -12.97 -12.64
C VAL A 56 11.17 -14.07 -13.49
N SER A 57 11.60 -15.17 -12.89
CA SER A 57 12.13 -16.34 -13.59
C SER A 57 11.08 -16.95 -14.50
N MET A 58 9.87 -17.21 -14.00
CA MET A 58 8.75 -17.72 -14.79
C MET A 58 8.40 -16.77 -15.94
N ALA A 59 8.33 -15.47 -15.69
CA ALA A 59 7.99 -14.47 -16.70
C ALA A 59 9.05 -14.39 -17.81
N SER A 60 10.31 -14.67 -17.50
CA SER A 60 11.40 -14.70 -18.47
C SER A 60 11.45 -16.00 -19.29
N GLU A 61 11.20 -17.15 -18.66
CA GLU A 61 11.24 -18.45 -19.31
C GLU A 61 9.97 -18.77 -20.11
N HIS A 62 8.81 -18.29 -19.63
CA HIS A 62 7.49 -18.65 -20.16
C HIS A 62 6.61 -17.42 -20.44
N VAL A 63 7.11 -16.47 -21.23
CA VAL A 63 6.45 -15.17 -21.55
C VAL A 63 4.99 -15.31 -21.99
N ALA A 64 4.64 -16.38 -22.68
CA ALA A 64 3.29 -16.62 -23.21
C ALA A 64 2.40 -17.48 -22.29
N SER A 65 2.85 -17.80 -21.07
CA SER A 65 2.05 -18.62 -20.16
C SER A 65 0.81 -17.86 -19.68
N PRO A 66 -0.40 -18.44 -19.76
CA PRO A 66 -1.62 -17.84 -19.24
C PRO A 66 -1.61 -17.74 -17.70
N LEU A 67 -0.75 -18.51 -17.01
CA LEU A 67 -0.62 -18.48 -15.57
C LEU A 67 0.00 -17.16 -15.06
N LEU A 68 0.76 -16.44 -15.90
CA LEU A 68 1.35 -15.14 -15.53
C LEU A 68 0.27 -14.10 -15.21
N GLU A 69 -0.87 -14.14 -15.90
CA GLU A 69 -1.99 -13.25 -15.62
C GLU A 69 -2.51 -13.45 -14.18
N GLN A 70 -2.65 -14.71 -13.78
CA GLN A 70 -3.16 -15.05 -12.43
C GLN A 70 -2.14 -14.70 -11.34
N ILE A 71 -0.86 -15.00 -11.58
CA ILE A 71 0.20 -14.72 -10.59
C ILE A 71 0.30 -13.24 -10.29
N LEU A 72 0.18 -12.36 -11.28
CA LEU A 72 0.24 -10.91 -11.05
C LEU A 72 -0.83 -10.43 -10.06
N LEU A 73 -2.06 -10.93 -10.16
CA LEU A 73 -3.14 -10.60 -9.24
C LEU A 73 -2.90 -11.21 -7.85
N ILE A 74 -2.35 -12.43 -7.80
CA ILE A 74 -2.04 -13.11 -6.54
C ILE A 74 -0.91 -12.38 -5.80
N LEU A 75 0.17 -12.01 -6.49
CA LEU A 75 1.27 -11.24 -5.91
C LEU A 75 0.80 -9.87 -5.45
N ALA A 76 0.01 -9.17 -6.27
CA ALA A 76 -0.58 -7.89 -5.85
C ALA A 76 -1.38 -8.03 -4.55
N GLN A 77 -2.19 -9.09 -4.41
CA GLN A 77 -2.96 -9.32 -3.21
C GLN A 77 -2.08 -9.76 -2.03
N ALA A 78 -1.04 -10.56 -2.26
CA ALA A 78 -0.10 -11.00 -1.22
C ALA A 78 0.65 -9.80 -0.63
N HIS A 79 1.23 -8.94 -1.47
CA HIS A 79 1.88 -7.71 -1.02
C HIS A 79 0.91 -6.73 -0.33
N ALA A 80 -0.33 -6.61 -0.83
CA ALA A 80 -1.33 -5.77 -0.15
C ALA A 80 -1.68 -6.30 1.25
N ASN A 81 -1.74 -7.62 1.44
CA ASN A 81 -2.00 -8.24 2.75
C ASN A 81 -0.83 -8.06 3.72
N ASP A 82 0.39 -7.96 3.20
CA ASP A 82 1.61 -7.70 4.00
C ASP A 82 1.92 -6.19 4.13
N GLU A 83 0.96 -5.33 3.81
CA GLU A 83 1.05 -3.86 3.85
C GLU A 83 2.13 -3.26 2.91
N GLU A 84 2.61 -4.02 1.94
CA GLU A 84 3.57 -3.58 0.92
C GLU A 84 2.85 -2.98 -0.29
N TYR A 85 2.08 -1.92 -0.07
CA TYR A 85 1.16 -1.33 -1.06
C TYR A 85 1.83 -0.82 -2.33
N LEU A 86 3.11 -0.41 -2.27
CA LEU A 86 3.86 0.00 -3.45
C LEU A 86 4.13 -1.19 -4.38
N MET A 87 4.46 -2.35 -3.82
CA MET A 87 4.65 -3.58 -4.59
C MET A 87 3.32 -4.10 -5.13
N ALA A 88 2.26 -4.05 -4.32
CA ALA A 88 0.91 -4.37 -4.79
C ALA A 88 0.52 -3.54 -6.02
N ASN A 89 0.72 -2.22 -5.97
CA ASN A 89 0.46 -1.32 -7.09
C ASN A 89 1.35 -1.61 -8.31
N HIS A 90 2.63 -1.96 -8.08
CA HIS A 90 3.54 -2.36 -9.16
C HIS A 90 2.99 -3.54 -9.95
N TYR A 91 2.55 -4.61 -9.27
CA TYR A 91 1.98 -5.80 -9.92
C TYR A 91 0.64 -5.52 -10.61
N LEU A 92 -0.19 -4.65 -10.05
CA LEU A 92 -1.44 -4.21 -10.70
C LEU A 92 -1.17 -3.37 -11.95
N ASP A 93 -0.16 -2.51 -11.95
CA ASP A 93 0.26 -1.75 -13.14
C ASP A 93 0.81 -2.67 -14.22
N GLU A 94 1.59 -3.68 -13.86
CA GLU A 94 2.08 -4.69 -14.79
C GLU A 94 0.92 -5.51 -15.37
N TYR A 95 -0.06 -5.88 -14.53
CA TYR A 95 -1.27 -6.56 -14.97
C TYR A 95 -2.06 -5.72 -16.00
N ILE A 96 -2.32 -4.45 -15.71
CA ILE A 96 -3.02 -3.54 -16.62
C ILE A 96 -2.25 -3.39 -17.94
N LYS A 97 -0.94 -3.26 -17.86
CA LYS A 97 -0.08 -3.10 -19.05
C LYS A 97 -0.10 -4.32 -19.97
N ARG A 98 -0.10 -5.53 -19.40
CA ARG A 98 -0.01 -6.79 -20.18
C ARG A 98 -1.36 -7.35 -20.58
N TYR A 99 -2.36 -7.24 -19.70
CA TYR A 99 -3.64 -7.94 -19.81
C TYR A 99 -4.86 -7.02 -19.79
N GLY A 100 -4.65 -5.72 -19.61
CA GLY A 100 -5.73 -4.72 -19.63
C GLY A 100 -6.43 -4.70 -20.99
N ASP A 101 -7.76 -4.69 -20.94
CA ASP A 101 -8.65 -4.79 -22.10
C ASP A 101 -9.50 -3.53 -22.30
N ASN A 102 -9.22 -2.43 -21.58
CA ASN A 102 -10.10 -1.25 -21.47
C ASN A 102 -11.53 -1.58 -21.00
N GLY A 103 -11.72 -2.73 -20.37
CA GLY A 103 -12.97 -3.26 -19.87
C GLY A 103 -12.84 -3.84 -18.47
N PRO A 104 -13.52 -4.96 -18.15
CA PRO A 104 -13.63 -5.49 -16.79
C PRO A 104 -12.30 -5.80 -16.11
N LYS A 105 -11.29 -6.27 -16.86
CA LYS A 105 -9.97 -6.57 -16.28
C LYS A 105 -9.27 -5.32 -15.79
N THR A 106 -9.26 -4.27 -16.62
CA THR A 106 -8.67 -2.97 -16.25
C THR A 106 -9.45 -2.31 -15.12
N GLU A 107 -10.78 -2.35 -15.17
CA GLU A 107 -11.66 -1.84 -14.13
C GLU A 107 -11.36 -2.50 -12.77
N PHE A 108 -11.27 -3.83 -12.74
CA PHE A 108 -10.97 -4.58 -11.52
C PHE A 108 -9.59 -4.24 -10.96
N ALA A 109 -8.55 -4.21 -11.80
CA ALA A 109 -7.20 -3.88 -11.36
C ALA A 109 -7.10 -2.42 -10.84
N GLN A 110 -7.78 -1.47 -11.48
CA GLN A 110 -7.84 -0.09 -11.00
C GLN A 110 -8.59 0.03 -9.66
N TYR A 111 -9.68 -0.73 -9.47
CA TYR A 111 -10.34 -0.83 -8.19
C TYR A 111 -9.40 -1.35 -7.09
N LEU A 112 -8.63 -2.39 -7.36
CA LEU A 112 -7.65 -2.94 -6.42
C LEU A 112 -6.55 -1.91 -6.08
N LYS A 113 -6.08 -1.11 -7.05
CA LYS A 113 -5.13 -0.02 -6.80
C LYS A 113 -5.71 1.04 -5.87
N ILE A 114 -6.94 1.49 -6.14
CA ILE A 114 -7.65 2.43 -5.26
C ILE A 114 -7.74 1.86 -3.84
N LYS A 115 -8.10 0.57 -3.72
CA LYS A 115 -8.19 -0.11 -2.43
C LYS A 115 -6.83 -0.18 -1.73
N ALA A 116 -5.76 -0.56 -2.42
CA ALA A 116 -4.41 -0.61 -1.86
C ALA A 116 -3.95 0.78 -1.39
N ASN A 117 -4.17 1.82 -2.20
CA ASN A 117 -3.89 3.19 -1.81
C ASN A 117 -4.70 3.60 -0.57
N PHE A 118 -5.98 3.23 -0.49
CA PHE A 118 -6.82 3.52 0.67
C PHE A 118 -6.33 2.79 1.93
N ASP A 119 -6.00 1.51 1.83
CA ASP A 119 -5.51 0.70 2.95
C ASP A 119 -4.13 1.17 3.45
N SER A 120 -3.32 1.82 2.59
CA SER A 120 -2.03 2.41 2.97
C SER A 120 -2.15 3.59 3.95
N PHE A 121 -3.35 4.19 4.09
CA PHE A 121 -3.60 5.32 4.99
C PHE A 121 -3.90 4.91 6.42
N THR A 122 -2.95 4.30 7.11
CA THR A 122 -3.06 4.04 8.55
C THR A 122 -2.89 5.31 9.39
N GLN A 123 -2.28 6.36 8.81
CA GLN A 123 -2.06 7.66 9.47
C GLN A 123 -2.38 8.82 8.52
N PRO A 124 -3.62 9.35 8.54
CA PRO A 124 -4.10 10.37 7.59
C PRO A 124 -3.28 11.67 7.56
N ASN A 125 -2.56 11.99 8.63
CA ASN A 125 -1.87 13.29 8.76
C ASN A 125 -0.45 13.32 8.14
N ARG A 126 0.01 12.26 7.47
CA ARG A 126 1.40 12.19 7.01
C ARG A 126 1.59 12.34 5.50
N ASN A 127 0.54 12.21 4.69
CA ASN A 127 0.69 12.28 3.23
C ASN A 127 -0.53 12.93 2.56
N GLN A 128 -0.67 14.25 2.75
CA GLN A 128 -1.74 15.04 2.14
C GLN A 128 -1.77 14.87 0.61
N LYS A 129 -0.60 14.92 -0.03
CA LYS A 129 -0.49 14.79 -1.49
C LYS A 129 -1.05 13.46 -2.00
N LEU A 130 -0.72 12.36 -1.34
CA LEU A 130 -1.26 11.05 -1.72
C LEU A 130 -2.79 10.98 -1.55
N MET A 131 -3.36 11.62 -0.50
CA MET A 131 -4.83 11.70 -0.35
C MET A 131 -5.47 12.51 -1.48
N GLU A 132 -4.91 13.66 -1.85
CA GLU A 132 -5.40 14.49 -2.96
C GLU A 132 -5.33 13.74 -4.29
N ASP A 133 -4.23 13.04 -4.54
CA ASP A 133 -4.04 12.20 -5.74
C ASP A 133 -5.04 11.05 -5.76
N SER A 134 -5.27 10.39 -4.61
CA SER A 134 -6.25 9.31 -4.48
C SER A 134 -7.69 9.79 -4.73
N VAL A 135 -8.07 10.98 -4.24
CA VAL A 135 -9.37 11.58 -4.56
C VAL A 135 -9.52 11.77 -6.07
N THR A 136 -8.49 12.33 -6.71
CA THR A 136 -8.50 12.56 -8.17
C THR A 136 -8.59 11.23 -8.95
N GLU A 137 -7.86 10.20 -8.51
CA GLU A 137 -7.90 8.86 -9.13
C GLU A 137 -9.27 8.22 -9.00
N ILE A 138 -9.88 8.32 -7.81
CA ILE A 138 -11.23 7.80 -7.56
C ILE A 138 -12.29 8.52 -8.43
N GLU A 139 -12.24 9.85 -8.49
CA GLU A 139 -13.18 10.63 -9.31
C GLU A 139 -13.05 10.28 -10.79
N LYS A 140 -11.81 10.11 -11.27
CA LYS A 140 -11.54 9.64 -12.63
C LYS A 140 -12.09 8.23 -12.87
N PHE A 141 -11.90 7.30 -11.93
CA PHE A 141 -12.44 5.95 -12.00
C PHE A 141 -13.97 5.95 -12.11
N LEU A 142 -14.67 6.70 -11.24
CA LEU A 142 -16.13 6.80 -11.25
C LEU A 142 -16.66 7.45 -12.53
N TYR A 143 -15.89 8.34 -13.14
CA TYR A 143 -16.23 8.94 -14.44
C TYR A 143 -16.07 7.93 -15.58
N MET A 144 -14.99 7.13 -15.59
CA MET A 144 -14.74 6.13 -16.62
C MET A 144 -15.69 4.92 -16.52
N TYR A 145 -16.05 4.53 -15.29
CA TYR A 145 -16.89 3.36 -15.02
C TYR A 145 -18.17 3.75 -14.27
N PRO A 146 -19.12 4.46 -14.92
CA PRO A 146 -20.31 5.00 -14.25
C PRO A 146 -21.24 3.93 -13.66
N ASN A 147 -21.20 2.71 -14.20
CA ASN A 147 -22.04 1.58 -13.78
C ASN A 147 -21.26 0.47 -13.07
N THR A 148 -20.09 0.80 -12.52
CA THR A 148 -19.22 -0.17 -11.81
C THR A 148 -19.95 -0.81 -10.62
N GLU A 149 -19.76 -2.12 -10.44
CA GLU A 149 -20.23 -2.82 -9.24
C GLU A 149 -19.49 -2.39 -7.96
N TYR A 150 -18.29 -1.82 -8.10
CA TYR A 150 -17.44 -1.35 -6.97
C TYR A 150 -17.87 0.04 -6.46
N ARG A 151 -18.86 0.70 -7.11
CA ARG A 151 -19.29 2.08 -6.77
C ARG A 151 -19.53 2.30 -5.27
N PRO A 152 -20.31 1.46 -4.53
CA PRO A 152 -20.58 1.72 -3.12
C PRO A 152 -19.31 1.74 -2.25
N LEU A 153 -18.36 0.86 -2.54
CA LEU A 153 -17.07 0.79 -1.83
C LEU A 153 -16.20 2.00 -2.16
N ILE A 154 -16.09 2.34 -3.44
CA ILE A 154 -15.27 3.44 -3.93
C ILE A 154 -15.80 4.80 -3.44
N GLU A 155 -17.11 5.02 -3.48
CA GLU A 155 -17.72 6.23 -2.93
C GLU A 155 -17.51 6.35 -1.41
N THR A 156 -17.51 5.23 -0.69
CA THR A 156 -17.18 5.20 0.74
C THR A 156 -15.73 5.62 0.98
N MET A 157 -14.79 5.11 0.19
CA MET A 157 -13.36 5.50 0.27
C MET A 157 -13.18 6.97 -0.09
N LEU A 158 -13.85 7.47 -1.13
CA LEU A 158 -13.85 8.87 -1.55
C LEU A 158 -14.29 9.81 -0.42
N ILE A 159 -15.42 9.49 0.23
CA ILE A 159 -15.94 10.28 1.35
C ILE A 159 -14.94 10.29 2.51
N LYS A 160 -14.35 9.15 2.84
CA LYS A 160 -13.34 9.06 3.91
C LYS A 160 -12.10 9.90 3.60
N PHE A 161 -11.59 9.87 2.37
CA PHE A 161 -10.46 10.74 1.97
C PHE A 161 -10.82 12.22 2.04
N LYS A 162 -11.99 12.61 1.51
CA LYS A 162 -12.45 14.00 1.55
C LYS A 162 -12.65 14.50 2.99
N LEU A 163 -13.18 13.65 3.88
CA LEU A 163 -13.29 13.97 5.31
C LEU A 163 -11.91 14.12 5.96
N ALA A 164 -10.96 13.21 5.67
CA ALA A 164 -9.61 13.30 6.21
C ALA A 164 -8.90 14.59 5.76
N LEU A 165 -9.03 14.97 4.49
CA LEU A 165 -8.51 16.23 3.97
C LEU A 165 -9.17 17.43 4.64
N TYR A 166 -10.48 17.42 4.84
CA TYR A 166 -11.20 18.49 5.54
C TYR A 166 -10.69 18.69 6.96
N PHE A 167 -10.49 17.62 7.73
CA PHE A 167 -9.93 17.71 9.09
C PHE A 167 -8.46 18.16 9.09
N LEU A 168 -7.69 17.75 8.08
CA LEU A 168 -6.30 18.20 7.93
C LEU A 168 -6.25 19.71 7.63
N ASP A 169 -7.09 20.20 6.72
CA ASP A 169 -7.19 21.63 6.40
C ASP A 169 -7.60 22.46 7.62
N MET A 170 -8.51 21.94 8.48
CA MET A 170 -8.83 22.58 9.77
C MET A 170 -7.61 22.70 10.68
N GLN A 171 -6.84 21.61 10.84
CA GLN A 171 -5.64 21.61 11.70
C GLN A 171 -4.58 22.59 11.17
N ILE A 172 -4.44 22.68 9.83
CA ILE A 172 -3.48 23.60 9.19
C ILE A 172 -3.93 25.06 9.39
N ALA A 173 -5.22 25.36 9.21
CA ALA A 173 -5.77 26.69 9.47
C ALA A 173 -5.51 27.12 10.93
N ASP A 174 -5.83 26.25 11.89
CA ASP A 174 -5.57 26.49 13.32
C ASP A 174 -4.08 26.72 13.62
N LEU A 175 -3.19 25.94 13.01
CA LEU A 175 -1.74 26.09 13.17
C LEU A 175 -1.27 27.45 12.64
N TYR A 176 -1.73 27.87 11.46
CA TYR A 176 -1.34 29.17 10.88
C TYR A 176 -1.89 30.34 11.69
N ASN A 177 -3.11 30.27 12.21
CA ASN A 177 -3.67 31.25 13.10
C ASN A 177 -2.84 31.39 14.40
N ARG A 178 -2.46 30.27 15.04
CA ARG A 178 -1.62 30.29 16.26
C ARG A 178 -0.21 30.83 16.02
N THR A 179 0.32 30.65 14.80
CA THR A 179 1.69 31.09 14.44
C THR A 179 1.74 32.48 13.81
N GLY A 180 0.61 33.21 13.73
CA GLY A 180 0.52 34.56 13.18
C GLY A 180 0.73 34.61 11.66
N ARG A 181 0.43 33.53 10.95
CA ARG A 181 0.51 33.45 9.47
C ARG A 181 -0.86 33.69 8.84
N ASP A 182 -1.46 34.84 9.10
CA ASP A 182 -2.85 35.16 8.76
C ASP A 182 -3.19 34.96 7.27
N VAL A 183 -2.27 35.29 6.36
CA VAL A 183 -2.47 35.12 4.91
C VAL A 183 -2.65 33.62 4.57
N SER A 184 -1.80 32.77 5.14
CA SER A 184 -1.89 31.32 4.93
C SER A 184 -3.14 30.73 5.61
N ALA A 185 -3.48 31.18 6.79
CA ALA A 185 -4.69 30.78 7.51
C ALA A 185 -5.95 31.02 6.67
N LYS A 186 -6.09 32.23 6.10
CA LYS A 186 -7.24 32.59 5.23
C LYS A 186 -7.42 31.68 4.03
N ILE A 187 -6.33 31.18 3.44
CA ILE A 187 -6.42 30.24 2.30
C ILE A 187 -7.11 28.94 2.72
N TYR A 188 -6.73 28.41 3.89
CA TYR A 188 -7.34 27.18 4.40
C TYR A 188 -8.76 27.40 4.93
N GLU A 189 -9.01 28.54 5.56
CA GLU A 189 -10.37 28.93 5.98
C GLU A 189 -11.31 29.02 4.77
N GLN A 190 -10.86 29.61 3.67
CA GLN A 190 -11.64 29.67 2.43
C GLN A 190 -11.92 28.25 1.88
N LYS A 191 -10.92 27.34 1.86
CA LYS A 191 -11.13 25.94 1.44
C LYS A 191 -12.18 25.25 2.32
N LEU A 192 -12.17 25.50 3.62
CA LEU A 192 -13.15 24.94 4.56
C LEU A 192 -14.54 25.50 4.33
N GLU A 193 -14.65 26.80 4.03
CA GLU A 193 -15.93 27.45 3.70
C GLU A 193 -16.54 26.93 2.40
N GLU A 194 -15.72 26.61 1.40
CA GLU A 194 -16.15 26.04 0.11
C GLU A 194 -16.42 24.53 0.19
N SER A 195 -16.06 23.89 1.29
CA SER A 195 -16.23 22.45 1.47
C SER A 195 -17.70 22.04 1.64
N PRO A 196 -18.14 20.93 1.03
CA PRO A 196 -19.46 20.37 1.26
C PRO A 196 -19.70 19.94 2.72
N PHE A 197 -18.63 19.79 3.51
CA PHE A 197 -18.71 19.37 4.91
C PHE A 197 -18.83 20.52 5.90
N ARG A 198 -18.79 21.77 5.46
CA ARG A 198 -18.83 22.98 6.29
C ARG A 198 -19.95 22.97 7.33
N ASN A 199 -21.15 22.54 6.91
CA ASN A 199 -22.35 22.57 7.75
C ASN A 199 -22.70 21.19 8.34
N SER A 200 -21.78 20.23 8.25
CA SER A 200 -22.00 18.87 8.75
C SER A 200 -21.62 18.80 10.24
N ASP A 201 -22.46 18.12 11.02
CA ASP A 201 -22.17 17.85 12.43
C ASP A 201 -21.17 16.69 12.55
N LEU A 202 -19.90 16.98 12.23
CA LEU A 202 -18.83 16.00 12.16
C LEU A 202 -18.17 15.83 13.52
N ILE A 203 -18.02 14.56 13.94
CA ILE A 203 -17.22 14.21 15.10
C ILE A 203 -15.75 14.26 14.70
N LYS A 204 -14.96 15.11 15.38
CA LYS A 204 -13.52 15.20 15.15
C LYS A 204 -12.86 13.85 15.43
N PRO A 205 -11.84 13.45 14.62
CA PRO A 205 -11.08 12.24 14.88
C PRO A 205 -10.46 12.26 16.28
N ASP A 206 -10.50 11.13 16.98
CA ASP A 206 -9.85 11.01 18.27
C ASP A 206 -8.32 11.00 18.08
N VAL A 207 -7.64 11.98 18.64
CA VAL A 207 -6.17 12.07 18.56
C VAL A 207 -5.56 11.56 19.86
N ALA A 208 -4.47 10.81 19.75
CA ALA A 208 -3.76 10.29 20.90
C ALA A 208 -3.42 11.41 21.90
N TRP A 209 -3.62 11.15 23.19
CA TRP A 209 -3.51 12.14 24.27
C TRP A 209 -2.17 12.90 24.28
N TYR A 210 -1.07 12.25 23.90
CA TYR A 210 0.26 12.87 23.84
C TYR A 210 0.35 13.93 22.73
N ARG A 211 -0.43 13.83 21.66
CA ARG A 211 -0.49 14.86 20.61
C ARG A 211 -1.18 16.12 21.10
N LYS A 212 -2.18 15.97 21.99
CA LYS A 212 -2.87 17.12 22.63
C LYS A 212 -1.96 17.96 23.51
N LEU A 213 -0.78 17.43 23.93
CA LEU A 213 0.22 18.17 24.70
C LEU A 213 1.13 19.05 23.83
N PHE A 214 1.18 18.81 22.52
CA PHE A 214 2.04 19.53 21.56
C PHE A 214 1.25 20.35 20.54
N GLU A 215 -0.08 20.25 20.56
CA GLU A 215 -1.03 21.08 19.81
C GLU A 215 -1.58 22.20 20.68
#